data_45c1568dab6dc26e3a3a16045885ac54
#
_entry.id   45c1568dab6dc26e3a3a16045885ac54
#
_cell.length_a   1.000
_cell.length_b   1.000
_cell.length_c   1.000
_cell.angle_alpha   90.00
_cell.angle_beta   90.00
_cell.angle_gamma   90.00
#
_symmetry.space_group_name_H-M   'P 1'
#
loop_
_entity.id
_entity.type
_entity.pdbx_description
1 polymer ?
#
loop_
_entity_poly.entity_id
_entity_poly.type
_entity_poly.pdbx_seq_one_letter_code
_entity_poly.pdbx_strand_id
1 'polypeptide(L)'
;MRPRRSLTPLIAVPAVLVVLVLGVWLGGHPSNLPGPVRDVLVGDEQGQTYDEAIDTISDNYYRKVSRDELLDKSLGAAVKSLDDRFSAYFDPKQYKAFQEATDGAFEGVGMNVAEVDRGLRVLTVFDDSPAQAGGLREGDVITAVNGESIAGKTSQQATALIKGRAGTEVTLTVVTGKHEPRDLKLERAKVDVPSVKSEMRRADGEKIAWVRLAGFTSGAHGEVRKAVDDLLAKGAKGVVLDLRNNGGGLLNEAVLISSIFVDKGTVVSTDGRNRPKRVFEATGDAIKGDIPVVVLVNRDSASASEIVTGALQDHDRAEVVGTRTFGKGVFQEVRELENGGALDITVGEYFTPSGRNLGGGGPKRGAGITPDVKALDNDKTKRDEALDVAVRTAVRRHA
;
A
#
# COMPACT_ATOMS: atom_id res chain seq x y z
N MET A 1 -62.25 19.01 -51.58
CA MET A 1 -61.39 19.03 -50.37
C MET A 1 -60.04 19.52 -50.79
N ARG A 2 -59.64 20.73 -50.36
CA ARG A 2 -58.27 21.26 -50.59
C ARG A 2 -57.37 20.82 -49.41
N PRO A 3 -56.19 20.30 -49.68
CA PRO A 3 -55.27 19.92 -48.57
C PRO A 3 -54.77 21.18 -47.86
N ARG A 4 -54.95 21.22 -46.49
CA ARG A 4 -54.32 22.24 -45.63
C ARG A 4 -52.81 22.02 -45.67
N ARG A 5 -52.06 22.91 -46.34
CA ARG A 5 -50.63 23.01 -46.25
C ARG A 5 -50.30 23.36 -44.80
N SER A 6 -49.61 22.45 -44.10
CA SER A 6 -49.12 22.69 -42.74
C SER A 6 -48.00 23.76 -42.81
N LEU A 7 -48.21 24.87 -42.15
CA LEU A 7 -47.24 25.96 -42.00
C LEU A 7 -46.11 25.61 -40.99
N THR A 8 -46.18 24.41 -40.42
CA THR A 8 -45.24 23.91 -39.38
C THR A 8 -43.79 23.85 -39.79
N PRO A 9 -43.37 23.43 -41.02
CA PRO A 9 -41.96 23.44 -41.39
C PRO A 9 -41.38 24.84 -41.66
N LEU A 10 -42.22 25.82 -42.02
CA LEU A 10 -41.76 27.17 -42.35
C LEU A 10 -41.36 27.99 -41.12
N ILE A 11 -41.87 27.63 -39.93
CA ILE A 11 -41.57 28.29 -38.66
C ILE A 11 -40.53 27.47 -37.87
N ALA A 12 -40.51 26.14 -37.98
CA ALA A 12 -39.62 25.29 -37.27
C ALA A 12 -38.13 25.45 -37.67
N VAL A 13 -37.87 25.60 -38.98
CA VAL A 13 -36.50 25.77 -39.50
C VAL A 13 -35.82 27.05 -39.01
N PRO A 14 -36.43 28.25 -39.13
CA PRO A 14 -35.84 29.46 -38.58
C PRO A 14 -35.73 29.46 -37.05
N ALA A 15 -36.64 28.80 -36.33
CA ALA A 15 -36.54 28.67 -34.87
C ALA A 15 -35.31 27.83 -34.44
N VAL A 16 -35.06 26.70 -35.13
CA VAL A 16 -33.91 25.86 -34.90
C VAL A 16 -32.62 26.60 -35.25
N LEU A 17 -32.59 27.37 -36.34
CA LEU A 17 -31.43 28.18 -36.72
C LEU A 17 -31.15 29.29 -35.68
N VAL A 18 -32.17 29.94 -35.15
CA VAL A 18 -31.99 30.96 -34.09
C VAL A 18 -31.44 30.32 -32.79
N VAL A 19 -31.96 29.15 -32.41
CA VAL A 19 -31.44 28.40 -31.23
C VAL A 19 -29.97 27.97 -31.44
N LEU A 20 -29.59 27.52 -32.66
CA LEU A 20 -28.22 27.17 -33.00
C LEU A 20 -27.31 28.40 -32.99
N VAL A 21 -27.73 29.51 -33.60
CA VAL A 21 -26.95 30.77 -33.61
C VAL A 21 -26.79 31.33 -32.19
N LEU A 22 -27.86 31.30 -31.39
CA LEU A 22 -27.78 31.69 -29.98
C LEU A 22 -26.90 30.75 -29.17
N GLY A 23 -26.95 29.44 -29.43
CA GLY A 23 -26.07 28.45 -28.78
C GLY A 23 -24.60 28.66 -29.11
N VAL A 24 -24.26 28.94 -30.39
CA VAL A 24 -22.90 29.25 -30.83
C VAL A 24 -22.43 30.61 -30.27
N TRP A 25 -23.33 31.62 -30.28
CA TRP A 25 -23.03 32.94 -29.71
C TRP A 25 -22.78 32.88 -28.19
N LEU A 26 -23.64 32.18 -27.45
CA LEU A 26 -23.48 31.98 -26.00
C LEU A 26 -22.25 31.11 -25.70
N GLY A 27 -21.95 30.10 -26.50
CA GLY A 27 -20.72 29.28 -26.38
C GLY A 27 -19.43 30.09 -26.64
N GLY A 28 -19.51 31.11 -27.50
CA GLY A 28 -18.41 32.06 -27.76
C GLY A 28 -18.33 33.23 -26.76
N HIS A 29 -19.34 33.41 -25.92
CA HIS A 29 -19.41 34.46 -24.90
C HIS A 29 -19.86 33.93 -23.54
N PRO A 30 -19.05 33.07 -22.90
CA PRO A 30 -19.41 32.39 -21.66
C PRO A 30 -19.72 33.34 -20.49
N SER A 31 -19.14 34.56 -20.51
CA SER A 31 -19.41 35.60 -19.50
C SER A 31 -20.86 36.07 -19.46
N ASN A 32 -21.65 35.83 -20.53
CA ASN A 32 -23.06 36.21 -20.62
C ASN A 32 -24.01 35.12 -20.04
N LEU A 33 -23.49 33.96 -19.67
CA LEU A 33 -24.27 32.90 -19.03
C LEU A 33 -24.43 33.15 -17.53
N PRO A 34 -25.61 32.86 -16.93
CA PRO A 34 -25.73 32.84 -15.47
C PRO A 34 -24.68 31.89 -14.85
N GLY A 35 -24.06 32.29 -13.73
CA GLY A 35 -22.97 31.57 -13.07
C GLY A 35 -23.15 30.03 -13.03
N PRO A 36 -24.27 29.50 -12.47
CA PRO A 36 -24.48 28.05 -12.41
C PRO A 36 -24.53 27.34 -13.77
N VAL A 37 -25.01 28.04 -14.83
CA VAL A 37 -25.08 27.48 -16.19
C VAL A 37 -23.72 27.54 -16.87
N ARG A 38 -22.99 28.62 -16.64
CA ARG A 38 -21.64 28.83 -17.13
C ARG A 38 -20.70 27.73 -16.56
N ASP A 39 -20.74 27.50 -15.24
CA ASP A 39 -19.86 26.56 -14.55
C ASP A 39 -20.12 25.11 -15.02
N VAL A 40 -21.36 24.78 -15.41
CA VAL A 40 -21.70 23.46 -15.97
C VAL A 40 -21.33 23.32 -17.44
N LEU A 41 -21.45 24.39 -18.26
CA LEU A 41 -21.27 24.31 -19.72
C LEU A 41 -19.86 24.66 -20.20
N VAL A 42 -19.10 25.45 -19.41
CA VAL A 42 -17.82 26.06 -19.88
C VAL A 42 -16.65 25.76 -18.95
N GLY A 43 -16.89 25.18 -17.76
CA GLY A 43 -15.90 25.02 -16.73
C GLY A 43 -15.55 26.34 -16.01
N ASP A 44 -14.68 26.28 -15.02
CA ASP A 44 -14.23 27.49 -14.35
C ASP A 44 -13.07 28.17 -15.14
N GLU A 45 -12.88 29.45 -14.95
CA GLU A 45 -11.84 30.25 -15.63
C GLU A 45 -10.42 29.73 -15.33
N GLN A 46 -10.22 29.16 -14.15
CA GLN A 46 -8.92 28.57 -13.74
C GLN A 46 -8.64 27.28 -14.50
N GLY A 47 -9.66 26.40 -14.64
CA GLY A 47 -9.55 25.20 -15.44
C GLY A 47 -9.21 25.47 -16.89
N GLN A 48 -9.87 26.48 -17.52
CA GLN A 48 -9.59 26.90 -18.88
C GLN A 48 -8.16 27.42 -19.06
N THR A 49 -7.69 28.26 -18.13
CA THR A 49 -6.31 28.78 -18.16
C THR A 49 -5.30 27.65 -18.06
N TYR A 50 -5.59 26.65 -17.21
CA TYR A 50 -4.73 25.47 -17.07
C TYR A 50 -4.69 24.64 -18.36
N ASP A 51 -5.85 24.37 -18.96
CA ASP A 51 -5.96 23.62 -20.21
C ASP A 51 -5.24 24.34 -21.37
N GLU A 52 -5.44 25.65 -21.52
CA GLU A 52 -4.76 26.49 -22.52
C GLU A 52 -3.23 26.42 -22.36
N ALA A 53 -2.74 26.49 -21.13
CA ALA A 53 -1.31 26.40 -20.85
C ALA A 53 -0.74 25.01 -21.22
N ILE A 54 -1.42 23.93 -20.86
CA ILE A 54 -1.03 22.55 -21.19
C ILE A 54 -1.01 22.34 -22.71
N ASP A 55 -2.06 22.79 -23.42
CA ASP A 55 -2.16 22.67 -24.86
C ASP A 55 -1.05 23.48 -25.56
N THR A 56 -0.83 24.72 -25.11
CA THR A 56 0.23 25.58 -25.64
C THR A 56 1.61 24.93 -25.51
N ILE A 57 1.91 24.34 -24.35
CA ILE A 57 3.18 23.62 -24.12
C ILE A 57 3.27 22.38 -24.99
N SER A 58 2.22 21.56 -25.04
CA SER A 58 2.22 20.33 -25.84
C SER A 58 2.44 20.58 -27.33
N ASP A 59 1.82 21.65 -27.85
CA ASP A 59 1.82 21.98 -29.28
C ASP A 59 3.11 22.72 -29.73
N ASN A 60 3.65 23.56 -28.83
CA ASN A 60 4.72 24.48 -29.24
C ASN A 60 6.11 24.19 -28.65
N TYR A 61 6.20 23.25 -27.68
CA TYR A 61 7.50 22.94 -27.09
C TYR A 61 8.41 22.25 -28.15
N TYR A 62 9.72 22.56 -28.19
CA TYR A 62 10.66 22.09 -29.21
C TYR A 62 10.84 20.58 -29.24
N ARG A 63 10.48 19.83 -28.20
CA ARG A 63 10.40 18.36 -28.13
C ARG A 63 8.97 17.93 -27.97
N LYS A 64 8.63 16.77 -28.53
CA LYS A 64 7.31 16.20 -28.33
C LYS A 64 7.12 15.84 -26.85
N VAL A 65 6.10 16.42 -26.23
CA VAL A 65 5.64 16.12 -24.87
C VAL A 65 4.14 15.87 -24.96
N SER A 66 3.66 14.79 -24.35
CA SER A 66 2.22 14.50 -24.35
C SER A 66 1.49 15.31 -23.31
N ARG A 67 0.19 15.56 -23.56
CA ARG A 67 -0.71 16.19 -22.59
C ARG A 67 -0.77 15.41 -21.28
N ASP A 68 -0.87 14.07 -21.34
CA ASP A 68 -0.90 13.20 -20.17
C ASP A 68 0.37 13.32 -19.33
N GLU A 69 1.55 13.35 -19.97
CA GLU A 69 2.81 13.56 -19.26
C GLU A 69 2.88 14.92 -18.55
N LEU A 70 2.35 15.96 -19.18
CA LEU A 70 2.27 17.31 -18.58
C LEU A 70 1.29 17.32 -17.40
N LEU A 71 0.14 16.66 -17.53
CA LEU A 71 -0.85 16.53 -16.48
C LEU A 71 -0.26 15.81 -15.26
N ASP A 72 0.36 14.64 -15.45
CA ASP A 72 0.97 13.85 -14.37
C ASP A 72 2.05 14.68 -13.64
N LYS A 73 2.91 15.36 -14.37
CA LYS A 73 3.95 16.21 -13.77
C LYS A 73 3.38 17.39 -13.00
N SER A 74 2.30 18.01 -13.50
CA SER A 74 1.67 19.14 -12.84
C SER A 74 0.96 18.74 -11.55
N LEU A 75 0.25 17.60 -11.54
CA LEU A 75 -0.36 17.04 -10.33
C LEU A 75 0.70 16.68 -9.29
N GLY A 76 1.80 16.06 -9.72
CA GLY A 76 2.94 15.78 -8.85
C GLY A 76 3.56 17.06 -8.26
N ALA A 77 3.70 18.11 -9.06
CA ALA A 77 4.21 19.40 -8.61
C ALA A 77 3.25 20.10 -7.62
N ALA A 78 1.95 20.04 -7.88
CA ALA A 78 0.92 20.58 -6.99
C ALA A 78 0.96 19.92 -5.61
N VAL A 79 1.03 18.56 -5.55
CA VAL A 79 1.16 17.85 -4.28
C VAL A 79 2.48 18.19 -3.58
N LYS A 80 3.58 18.26 -4.33
CA LYS A 80 4.89 18.61 -3.77
C LYS A 80 4.91 20.02 -3.16
N SER A 81 4.10 20.95 -3.68
CA SER A 81 4.00 22.33 -3.14
C SER A 81 3.36 22.41 -1.74
N LEU A 82 2.75 21.32 -1.25
CA LEU A 82 2.22 21.23 0.10
C LEU A 82 3.32 21.13 1.17
N ASP A 83 4.57 20.90 0.76
CA ASP A 83 5.71 20.64 1.66
C ASP A 83 5.43 19.49 2.66
N ASP A 84 4.61 18.53 2.21
CA ASP A 84 4.23 17.35 2.96
C ASP A 84 4.91 16.12 2.35
N ARG A 85 5.83 15.54 3.10
CA ARG A 85 6.58 14.35 2.69
C ARG A 85 5.77 13.06 2.60
N PHE A 86 4.54 13.06 3.13
CA PHE A 86 3.67 11.90 3.19
C PHE A 86 2.55 11.95 2.14
N SER A 87 2.31 13.14 1.55
CA SER A 87 1.37 13.26 0.45
C SER A 87 2.05 12.98 -0.90
N ALA A 88 1.35 12.28 -1.78
CA ALA A 88 1.86 11.91 -3.10
C ALA A 88 0.76 11.96 -4.17
N TYR A 89 1.15 12.21 -5.41
CA TYR A 89 0.39 11.85 -6.59
C TYR A 89 0.99 10.57 -7.17
N PHE A 90 0.13 9.62 -7.49
CA PHE A 90 0.47 8.40 -8.20
C PHE A 90 -0.08 8.47 -9.62
N ASP A 91 0.76 8.33 -10.64
CA ASP A 91 0.28 8.04 -11.98
C ASP A 91 -0.43 6.67 -12.03
N PRO A 92 -1.17 6.32 -13.11
CA PRO A 92 -1.93 5.05 -13.16
C PRO A 92 -1.09 3.80 -12.90
N LYS A 93 0.18 3.80 -13.33
CA LYS A 93 1.10 2.67 -13.12
C LYS A 93 1.58 2.60 -11.68
N GLN A 94 1.91 3.75 -11.09
CA GLN A 94 2.31 3.85 -9.69
C GLN A 94 1.15 3.49 -8.76
N TYR A 95 -0.07 3.95 -9.10
CA TYR A 95 -1.26 3.62 -8.32
C TYR A 95 -1.56 2.12 -8.33
N LYS A 96 -1.46 1.48 -9.48
CA LYS A 96 -1.61 0.02 -9.56
C LYS A 96 -0.56 -0.70 -8.68
N ALA A 97 0.69 -0.28 -8.71
CA ALA A 97 1.74 -0.86 -7.88
C ALA A 97 1.48 -0.62 -6.37
N PHE A 98 0.94 0.54 -6.02
CA PHE A 98 0.52 0.85 -4.65
C PHE A 98 -0.63 -0.06 -4.20
N GLN A 99 -1.65 -0.27 -5.04
CA GLN A 99 -2.75 -1.19 -4.76
C GLN A 99 -2.23 -2.63 -4.55
N GLU A 100 -1.39 -3.15 -5.45
CA GLU A 100 -0.79 -4.49 -5.31
C GLU A 100 -0.03 -4.62 -3.97
N ALA A 101 0.73 -3.59 -3.58
CA ALA A 101 1.48 -3.58 -2.33
C ALA A 101 0.57 -3.52 -1.09
N THR A 102 -0.55 -2.79 -1.18
CA THR A 102 -1.52 -2.63 -0.08
C THR A 102 -2.40 -3.87 0.07
N ASP A 103 -2.81 -4.47 -1.05
CA ASP A 103 -3.58 -5.71 -1.06
C ASP A 103 -2.76 -6.92 -0.59
N GLY A 104 -1.42 -6.82 -0.60
CA GLY A 104 -0.55 -7.95 -0.30
C GLY A 104 -0.65 -9.06 -1.36
N ALA A 105 -1.09 -8.73 -2.56
CA ALA A 105 -1.29 -9.66 -3.65
C ALA A 105 -0.97 -9.01 -4.99
N PHE A 106 -0.57 -9.80 -5.95
CA PHE A 106 -0.35 -9.34 -7.32
C PHE A 106 -0.82 -10.36 -8.36
N GLU A 107 -1.07 -9.91 -9.57
CA GLU A 107 -1.40 -10.80 -10.68
C GLU A 107 -0.13 -11.29 -11.39
N GLY A 108 0.11 -12.59 -11.34
CA GLY A 108 1.32 -13.21 -11.89
C GLY A 108 1.42 -14.71 -11.60
N VAL A 109 2.64 -15.21 -11.45
CA VAL A 109 2.88 -16.64 -11.25
C VAL A 109 3.34 -17.02 -9.83
N GLY A 110 3.73 -16.08 -8.98
CA GLY A 110 4.00 -16.33 -7.55
C GLY A 110 5.42 -16.74 -7.21
N MET A 111 6.38 -15.83 -7.35
CA MET A 111 7.79 -16.02 -6.97
C MET A 111 8.51 -14.73 -6.69
N ASN A 112 9.55 -14.78 -5.86
CA ASN A 112 10.55 -13.72 -5.75
C ASN A 112 11.76 -14.08 -6.62
N VAL A 113 12.33 -13.08 -7.28
CA VAL A 113 13.44 -13.27 -8.21
C VAL A 113 14.55 -12.24 -7.97
N ALA A 114 15.78 -12.59 -8.35
CA ALA A 114 16.90 -11.68 -8.44
C ALA A 114 17.48 -11.67 -9.85
N GLU A 115 18.01 -10.54 -10.26
CA GLU A 115 18.70 -10.38 -11.54
C GLU A 115 20.01 -11.18 -11.56
N VAL A 116 20.26 -11.87 -12.66
CA VAL A 116 21.52 -12.53 -12.99
C VAL A 116 21.82 -12.34 -14.47
N ASP A 117 23.06 -12.51 -14.91
CA ASP A 117 23.50 -12.22 -16.29
C ASP A 117 22.62 -12.87 -17.37
N ARG A 118 22.10 -14.06 -17.11
CA ARG A 118 21.28 -14.82 -18.06
C ARG A 118 19.78 -14.61 -17.90
N GLY A 119 19.34 -13.74 -17.00
CA GLY A 119 17.91 -13.47 -16.76
C GLY A 119 17.56 -13.32 -15.27
N LEU A 120 16.60 -14.10 -14.77
CA LEU A 120 16.12 -14.01 -13.38
C LEU A 120 16.33 -15.33 -12.63
N ARG A 121 17.01 -15.28 -11.48
CA ARG A 121 17.11 -16.41 -10.54
C ARG A 121 15.92 -16.39 -9.58
N VAL A 122 15.25 -17.51 -9.44
CA VAL A 122 14.20 -17.72 -8.45
C VAL A 122 14.81 -17.80 -7.05
N LEU A 123 14.39 -16.89 -6.16
CA LEU A 123 14.80 -16.85 -4.75
C LEU A 123 13.82 -17.61 -3.86
N THR A 124 12.53 -17.46 -4.13
CA THR A 124 11.44 -18.10 -3.37
C THR A 124 10.27 -18.33 -4.30
N VAL A 125 9.62 -19.46 -4.17
CA VAL A 125 8.33 -19.76 -4.81
C VAL A 125 7.26 -19.71 -3.73
N PHE A 126 6.18 -18.98 -3.97
CA PHE A 126 5.08 -18.85 -3.00
C PHE A 126 4.22 -20.11 -2.99
N ASP A 127 3.72 -20.45 -1.82
CA ASP A 127 2.80 -21.56 -1.65
C ASP A 127 1.49 -21.28 -2.41
N ASP A 128 0.84 -22.36 -2.86
CA ASP A 128 -0.42 -22.33 -3.62
C ASP A 128 -0.39 -21.46 -4.89
N SER A 129 0.81 -21.17 -5.42
CA SER A 129 1.00 -20.33 -6.60
C SER A 129 1.10 -21.14 -7.90
N PRO A 130 0.80 -20.52 -9.06
CA PRO A 130 1.05 -21.14 -10.36
C PRO A 130 2.49 -21.58 -10.57
N ALA A 131 3.47 -20.85 -10.02
CA ALA A 131 4.88 -21.22 -10.09
C ALA A 131 5.17 -22.52 -9.35
N GLN A 132 4.59 -22.71 -8.15
CA GLN A 132 4.70 -23.95 -7.39
C GLN A 132 4.03 -25.12 -8.12
N ALA A 133 2.79 -24.92 -8.58
CA ALA A 133 2.05 -25.93 -9.33
C ALA A 133 2.77 -26.35 -10.63
N GLY A 134 3.44 -25.39 -11.31
CA GLY A 134 4.25 -25.63 -12.51
C GLY A 134 5.61 -26.27 -12.23
N GLY A 135 5.96 -26.51 -10.96
CA GLY A 135 7.20 -27.17 -10.56
C GLY A 135 8.43 -26.28 -10.65
N LEU A 136 8.26 -24.94 -10.53
CA LEU A 136 9.36 -23.99 -10.35
C LEU A 136 9.96 -24.20 -8.96
N ARG A 137 11.27 -24.03 -8.82
CA ARG A 137 11.99 -24.24 -7.57
C ARG A 137 12.96 -23.09 -7.29
N GLU A 138 13.26 -22.89 -6.04
CA GLU A 138 14.35 -22.01 -5.61
C GLU A 138 15.67 -22.41 -6.29
N GLY A 139 16.41 -21.43 -6.78
CA GLY A 139 17.65 -21.61 -7.53
C GLY A 139 17.49 -21.80 -9.05
N ASP A 140 16.28 -22.04 -9.56
CA ASP A 140 16.01 -22.05 -11.00
C ASP A 140 16.34 -20.68 -11.62
N VAL A 141 16.78 -20.71 -12.90
CA VAL A 141 17.05 -19.48 -13.66
C VAL A 141 16.12 -19.41 -14.86
N ILE A 142 15.30 -18.36 -14.89
CA ILE A 142 14.43 -18.03 -16.02
C ILE A 142 15.27 -17.29 -17.04
N THR A 143 15.35 -17.79 -18.26
CA THR A 143 16.19 -17.23 -19.34
C THR A 143 15.38 -16.59 -20.46
N ALA A 144 14.11 -17.00 -20.62
CA ALA A 144 13.20 -16.39 -21.62
C ALA A 144 11.76 -16.38 -21.10
N VAL A 145 10.95 -15.46 -21.63
CA VAL A 145 9.52 -15.32 -21.39
C VAL A 145 8.81 -15.28 -22.73
N ASN A 146 7.85 -16.17 -22.97
CA ASN A 146 7.12 -16.33 -24.24
C ASN A 146 8.05 -16.47 -25.44
N GLY A 147 9.20 -17.17 -25.28
CA GLY A 147 10.22 -17.33 -26.30
C GLY A 147 11.17 -16.15 -26.49
N GLU A 148 10.94 -15.01 -25.82
CA GLU A 148 11.83 -13.84 -25.87
C GLU A 148 12.88 -13.93 -24.75
N SER A 149 14.17 -13.85 -25.10
CA SER A 149 15.26 -13.82 -24.11
C SER A 149 15.17 -12.61 -23.19
N ILE A 150 15.37 -12.86 -21.90
CA ILE A 150 15.44 -11.80 -20.86
C ILE A 150 16.86 -11.54 -20.36
N ALA A 151 17.88 -12.11 -21.03
CA ALA A 151 19.27 -11.80 -20.70
C ALA A 151 19.57 -10.31 -20.90
N GLY A 152 20.25 -9.71 -19.93
CA GLY A 152 20.58 -8.27 -19.95
C GLY A 152 19.40 -7.32 -19.68
N LYS A 153 18.18 -7.81 -19.48
CA LYS A 153 17.06 -6.99 -18.99
C LYS A 153 17.19 -6.82 -17.46
N THR A 154 16.82 -5.62 -16.98
CA THR A 154 16.72 -5.41 -15.53
C THR A 154 15.64 -6.31 -14.92
N SER A 155 15.75 -6.58 -13.61
CA SER A 155 14.74 -7.37 -12.89
C SER A 155 13.33 -6.79 -13.10
N GLN A 156 13.17 -5.47 -13.10
CA GLN A 156 11.88 -4.80 -13.34
C GLN A 156 11.34 -5.06 -14.76
N GLN A 157 12.21 -4.94 -15.79
CA GLN A 157 11.80 -5.18 -17.17
C GLN A 157 11.39 -6.64 -17.41
N ALA A 158 12.18 -7.58 -16.88
CA ALA A 158 11.89 -9.02 -17.04
C ALA A 158 10.64 -9.43 -16.25
N THR A 159 10.46 -8.93 -15.03
CA THR A 159 9.28 -9.21 -14.21
C THR A 159 8.00 -8.65 -14.84
N ALA A 160 8.07 -7.51 -15.51
CA ALA A 160 6.93 -6.93 -16.22
C ALA A 160 6.40 -7.83 -17.34
N LEU A 161 7.26 -8.65 -17.98
CA LEU A 161 6.85 -9.64 -18.99
C LEU A 161 6.19 -10.87 -18.36
N ILE A 162 6.59 -11.21 -17.13
CA ILE A 162 6.05 -12.37 -16.40
C ILE A 162 4.71 -12.04 -15.76
N LYS A 163 4.56 -10.85 -15.13
CA LYS A 163 3.29 -10.34 -14.61
C LYS A 163 2.26 -10.15 -15.72
N GLY A 164 1.00 -10.15 -15.38
CA GLY A 164 -0.11 -9.89 -16.29
C GLY A 164 -1.41 -10.40 -15.72
N ARG A 165 -2.52 -10.08 -16.40
CA ARG A 165 -3.88 -10.35 -15.94
C ARG A 165 -4.07 -11.83 -15.58
N ALA A 166 -4.72 -12.09 -14.43
CA ALA A 166 -5.13 -13.42 -14.02
C ALA A 166 -5.96 -14.13 -15.11
N GLY A 167 -5.77 -15.44 -15.27
CA GLY A 167 -6.38 -16.26 -16.32
C GLY A 167 -5.66 -16.22 -17.68
N THR A 168 -4.55 -15.45 -17.81
CA THR A 168 -3.74 -15.44 -19.03
C THR A 168 -2.53 -16.36 -18.89
N GLU A 169 -2.10 -16.99 -19.98
CA GLU A 169 -0.91 -17.85 -19.99
C GLU A 169 0.40 -17.09 -20.15
N VAL A 170 1.46 -17.62 -19.57
CA VAL A 170 2.84 -17.24 -19.82
C VAL A 170 3.71 -18.48 -19.92
N THR A 171 4.62 -18.51 -20.88
CA THR A 171 5.63 -19.55 -21.01
C THR A 171 6.96 -19.04 -20.49
N LEU A 172 7.54 -19.75 -19.51
CA LEU A 172 8.87 -19.44 -18.96
C LEU A 172 9.86 -20.51 -19.41
N THR A 173 10.95 -20.12 -20.04
CA THR A 173 12.08 -21.03 -20.31
C THR A 173 13.00 -21.03 -19.10
N VAL A 174 13.14 -22.18 -18.45
CA VAL A 174 13.77 -22.35 -17.13
C VAL A 174 14.95 -23.28 -17.24
N VAL A 175 16.07 -22.93 -16.60
CA VAL A 175 17.26 -23.77 -16.45
C VAL A 175 17.45 -24.12 -14.97
N THR A 176 17.47 -25.39 -14.64
CA THR A 176 17.74 -25.90 -13.29
C THR A 176 19.17 -26.41 -13.20
N GLY A 177 20.06 -25.71 -12.51
CA GLY A 177 21.46 -26.11 -12.34
C GLY A 177 22.21 -26.23 -13.67
N LYS A 178 22.59 -27.45 -14.05
CA LYS A 178 23.29 -27.79 -15.31
C LYS A 178 22.40 -28.55 -16.32
N HIS A 179 21.11 -28.61 -16.05
CA HIS A 179 20.16 -29.33 -16.95
C HIS A 179 19.84 -28.48 -18.18
N GLU A 180 19.34 -29.16 -19.22
CA GLU A 180 18.83 -28.47 -20.41
C GLU A 180 17.65 -27.55 -20.07
N PRO A 181 17.49 -26.46 -20.83
CA PRO A 181 16.33 -25.58 -20.67
C PRO A 181 15.02 -26.33 -20.87
N ARG A 182 14.02 -26.01 -20.06
CA ARG A 182 12.65 -26.53 -20.20
C ARG A 182 11.65 -25.39 -20.22
N ASP A 183 10.59 -25.55 -20.99
CA ASP A 183 9.50 -24.58 -21.02
C ASP A 183 8.41 -24.99 -20.03
N LEU A 184 8.00 -24.01 -19.21
CA LEU A 184 6.88 -24.13 -18.27
C LEU A 184 5.76 -23.20 -18.74
N LYS A 185 4.61 -23.77 -19.08
CA LYS A 185 3.38 -23.01 -19.33
C LYS A 185 2.64 -22.82 -18.03
N LEU A 186 2.45 -21.60 -17.63
CA LEU A 186 1.81 -21.22 -16.38
C LEU A 186 0.62 -20.30 -16.66
N GLU A 187 -0.50 -20.54 -16.02
CA GLU A 187 -1.61 -19.60 -16.01
C GLU A 187 -1.41 -18.59 -14.88
N ARG A 188 -1.44 -17.29 -15.21
CA ARG A 188 -1.32 -16.25 -14.20
C ARG A 188 -2.55 -16.25 -13.28
N ALA A 189 -2.33 -16.02 -12.01
CA ALA A 189 -3.38 -15.93 -11.01
C ALA A 189 -3.15 -14.70 -10.11
N LYS A 190 -4.15 -14.35 -9.30
CA LYS A 190 -3.92 -13.50 -8.14
C LYS A 190 -3.14 -14.33 -7.11
N VAL A 191 -1.97 -13.84 -6.73
CA VAL A 191 -1.04 -14.53 -5.81
C VAL A 191 -0.89 -13.68 -4.57
N ASP A 192 -1.19 -14.26 -3.42
CA ASP A 192 -0.99 -13.63 -2.13
C ASP A 192 0.49 -13.68 -1.74
N VAL A 193 1.01 -12.56 -1.24
CA VAL A 193 2.38 -12.43 -0.73
C VAL A 193 2.32 -12.55 0.79
N PRO A 194 2.87 -13.62 1.39
CA PRO A 194 2.83 -13.77 2.83
C PRO A 194 3.45 -12.57 3.55
N SER A 195 2.68 -11.94 4.42
CA SER A 195 3.11 -10.80 5.24
C SER A 195 3.78 -11.23 6.54
N VAL A 196 3.59 -12.49 6.96
CA VAL A 196 4.00 -13.02 8.25
C VAL A 196 5.04 -14.11 8.11
N LYS A 197 6.10 -14.01 8.93
CA LYS A 197 7.03 -15.10 9.21
C LYS A 197 6.96 -15.44 10.69
N SER A 198 6.84 -16.72 11.02
CA SER A 198 6.75 -17.16 12.40
C SER A 198 7.64 -18.35 12.71
N GLU A 199 8.15 -18.40 13.93
CA GLU A 199 9.06 -19.44 14.37
C GLU A 199 9.02 -19.62 15.89
N MET A 200 9.23 -20.85 16.39
CA MET A 200 9.41 -21.12 17.80
C MET A 200 10.83 -20.75 18.22
N ARG A 201 10.97 -19.81 19.14
CA ARG A 201 12.24 -19.43 19.79
C ARG A 201 12.32 -20.03 21.20
N ARG A 202 13.53 -20.10 21.74
CA ARG A 202 13.76 -20.62 23.08
C ARG A 202 14.73 -19.74 23.85
N ALA A 203 14.41 -19.47 25.12
CA ALA A 203 15.33 -18.89 26.08
C ALA A 203 15.02 -19.45 27.48
N ASP A 204 16.04 -19.69 28.28
CA ASP A 204 15.95 -20.16 29.67
C ASP A 204 15.05 -21.41 29.84
N GLY A 205 15.04 -22.28 28.83
CA GLY A 205 14.21 -23.50 28.78
C GLY A 205 12.79 -23.31 28.25
N GLU A 206 12.29 -22.08 28.19
CA GLU A 206 10.94 -21.76 27.75
C GLU A 206 10.82 -21.56 26.24
N LYS A 207 9.63 -21.85 25.69
CA LYS A 207 9.28 -21.65 24.29
C LYS A 207 8.55 -20.33 24.11
N ILE A 208 8.99 -19.50 23.17
CA ILE A 208 8.37 -18.22 22.83
C ILE A 208 8.01 -18.19 21.35
N ALA A 209 6.80 -17.78 21.03
CA ALA A 209 6.35 -17.54 19.67
C ALA A 209 6.99 -16.24 19.14
N TRP A 210 7.81 -16.32 18.10
CA TRP A 210 8.26 -15.15 17.35
C TRP A 210 7.42 -15.04 16.08
N VAL A 211 6.74 -13.91 15.94
CA VAL A 211 5.88 -13.59 14.79
C VAL A 211 6.33 -12.25 14.23
N ARG A 212 6.89 -12.26 13.04
CA ARG A 212 7.34 -11.06 12.32
C ARG A 212 6.30 -10.68 11.27
N LEU A 213 5.86 -9.43 11.31
CA LEU A 213 4.97 -8.84 10.33
C LEU A 213 5.75 -7.86 9.45
N ALA A 214 5.75 -8.09 8.13
CA ALA A 214 6.48 -7.26 7.16
C ALA A 214 5.73 -5.98 6.76
N GLY A 215 4.40 -6.01 6.76
CA GLY A 215 3.53 -4.89 6.41
C GLY A 215 2.08 -5.16 6.80
N PHE A 216 1.31 -4.10 6.96
CA PHE A 216 -0.13 -4.18 7.28
C PHE A 216 -0.94 -4.22 5.98
N THR A 217 -0.82 -5.31 5.24
CA THR A 217 -1.55 -5.58 4.01
C THR A 217 -2.92 -6.20 4.31
N SER A 218 -3.82 -6.19 3.34
CA SER A 218 -5.16 -6.79 3.50
C SER A 218 -5.07 -8.25 3.93
N GLY A 219 -5.74 -8.61 5.04
CA GLY A 219 -5.75 -9.97 5.59
C GLY A 219 -4.57 -10.32 6.50
N ALA A 220 -3.59 -9.42 6.69
CA ALA A 220 -2.42 -9.66 7.54
C ALA A 220 -2.80 -10.03 9.00
N HIS A 221 -3.92 -9.52 9.51
CA HIS A 221 -4.41 -9.89 10.85
C HIS A 221 -4.72 -11.39 10.95
N GLY A 222 -5.30 -11.98 9.90
CA GLY A 222 -5.58 -13.42 9.85
C GLY A 222 -4.31 -14.27 9.88
N GLU A 223 -3.27 -13.85 9.15
CA GLU A 223 -1.96 -14.51 9.17
C GLU A 223 -1.30 -14.41 10.55
N VAL A 224 -1.30 -13.21 11.17
CA VAL A 224 -0.77 -13.00 12.53
C VAL A 224 -1.53 -13.85 13.52
N ARG A 225 -2.88 -13.84 13.50
CA ARG A 225 -3.72 -14.65 14.39
C ARG A 225 -3.40 -16.13 14.27
N LYS A 226 -3.38 -16.65 13.05
CA LYS A 226 -3.04 -18.04 12.79
C LYS A 226 -1.65 -18.41 13.30
N ALA A 227 -0.64 -17.57 13.04
CA ALA A 227 0.73 -17.82 13.49
C ALA A 227 0.85 -17.85 15.01
N VAL A 228 0.17 -16.93 15.70
CA VAL A 228 0.12 -16.88 17.19
C VAL A 228 -0.56 -18.13 17.72
N ASP A 229 -1.76 -18.47 17.24
CA ASP A 229 -2.52 -19.61 17.73
C ASP A 229 -1.79 -20.94 17.51
N ASP A 230 -1.19 -21.13 16.31
CA ASP A 230 -0.41 -22.33 15.96
C ASP A 230 0.80 -22.51 16.91
N LEU A 231 1.52 -21.43 17.23
CA LEU A 231 2.69 -21.51 18.11
C LEU A 231 2.31 -21.67 19.58
N LEU A 232 1.23 -21.05 20.03
CA LEU A 232 0.67 -21.27 21.38
C LEU A 232 0.19 -22.71 21.54
N ALA A 233 -0.48 -23.29 20.56
CA ALA A 233 -0.88 -24.71 20.55
C ALA A 233 0.34 -25.67 20.59
N LYS A 234 1.49 -25.25 20.04
CA LYS A 234 2.76 -25.99 20.12
C LYS A 234 3.51 -25.76 21.44
N GLY A 235 2.89 -25.05 22.39
CA GLY A 235 3.37 -24.85 23.75
C GLY A 235 4.24 -23.62 23.96
N ALA A 236 4.13 -22.60 23.11
CA ALA A 236 4.73 -21.30 23.39
C ALA A 236 4.09 -20.68 24.65
N LYS A 237 4.91 -20.07 25.50
CA LYS A 237 4.54 -19.46 26.77
C LYS A 237 4.44 -17.93 26.71
N GLY A 238 4.79 -17.34 25.58
CA GLY A 238 4.70 -15.91 25.32
C GLY A 238 4.86 -15.62 23.83
N VAL A 239 4.61 -14.38 23.44
CA VAL A 239 4.65 -13.92 22.06
C VAL A 239 5.59 -12.72 21.92
N VAL A 240 6.45 -12.74 20.91
CA VAL A 240 7.21 -11.58 20.40
C VAL A 240 6.62 -11.21 19.06
N LEU A 241 5.93 -10.07 18.97
CA LEU A 241 5.48 -9.46 17.73
C LEU A 241 6.61 -8.55 17.19
N ASP A 242 7.26 -8.97 16.10
CA ASP A 242 8.40 -8.25 15.51
C ASP A 242 7.90 -7.33 14.39
N LEU A 243 7.93 -6.04 14.65
CA LEU A 243 7.54 -4.95 13.75
C LEU A 243 8.77 -4.16 13.25
N ARG A 244 9.98 -4.66 13.40
CA ARG A 244 11.18 -4.00 12.89
C ARG A 244 11.15 -3.91 11.37
N ASN A 245 11.54 -2.75 10.83
CA ASN A 245 11.53 -2.42 9.39
C ASN A 245 10.13 -2.49 8.75
N ASN A 246 9.06 -2.42 9.55
CA ASN A 246 7.70 -2.38 9.07
C ASN A 246 7.19 -0.93 9.03
N GLY A 247 7.10 -0.35 7.83
CA GLY A 247 6.68 1.04 7.59
C GLY A 247 5.18 1.30 7.82
N GLY A 248 4.40 0.27 8.17
CA GLY A 248 2.96 0.38 8.38
C GLY A 248 2.14 -0.26 7.27
N GLY A 249 1.03 0.36 6.92
CA GLY A 249 0.04 -0.07 5.95
C GLY A 249 -1.38 0.30 6.39
N LEU A 250 -2.35 -0.59 6.21
CA LEU A 250 -3.76 -0.33 6.44
C LEU A 250 -4.09 -0.12 7.92
N LEU A 251 -4.79 0.99 8.21
CA LEU A 251 -5.25 1.33 9.57
C LEU A 251 -6.16 0.23 10.14
N ASN A 252 -7.07 -0.30 9.34
CA ASN A 252 -7.98 -1.35 9.80
C ASN A 252 -7.23 -2.63 10.21
N GLU A 253 -6.16 -2.99 9.50
CA GLU A 253 -5.30 -4.11 9.87
C GLU A 253 -4.59 -3.86 11.21
N ALA A 254 -4.14 -2.62 11.46
CA ALA A 254 -3.57 -2.27 12.76
C ALA A 254 -4.58 -2.44 13.91
N VAL A 255 -5.84 -2.06 13.70
CA VAL A 255 -6.92 -2.25 14.69
C VAL A 255 -7.18 -3.75 14.93
N LEU A 256 -7.30 -4.54 13.86
CA LEU A 256 -7.54 -5.98 13.95
C LEU A 256 -6.36 -6.73 14.59
N ILE A 257 -5.11 -6.37 14.24
CA ILE A 257 -3.92 -6.97 14.86
C ILE A 257 -3.81 -6.58 16.34
N SER A 258 -4.10 -5.32 16.69
CA SER A 258 -4.15 -4.92 18.11
C SER A 258 -5.19 -5.72 18.87
N SER A 259 -6.33 -6.04 18.25
CA SER A 259 -7.43 -6.82 18.86
C SER A 259 -7.06 -8.28 19.11
N ILE A 260 -6.02 -8.81 18.46
CA ILE A 260 -5.48 -10.14 18.82
C ILE A 260 -4.95 -10.15 20.27
N PHE A 261 -4.51 -9.00 20.76
CA PHE A 261 -3.83 -8.88 22.05
C PHE A 261 -4.64 -8.08 23.09
N VAL A 262 -5.47 -7.13 22.66
CA VAL A 262 -6.30 -6.27 23.50
C VAL A 262 -7.76 -6.63 23.28
N ASP A 263 -8.45 -7.04 24.34
CA ASP A 263 -9.84 -7.52 24.24
C ASP A 263 -10.84 -6.37 24.05
N LYS A 264 -10.62 -5.23 24.71
CA LYS A 264 -11.54 -4.07 24.69
C LYS A 264 -10.80 -2.76 24.93
N GLY A 265 -11.43 -1.68 24.51
CA GLY A 265 -10.95 -0.31 24.68
C GLY A 265 -10.39 0.27 23.39
N THR A 266 -10.02 1.53 23.44
CA THR A 266 -9.53 2.27 22.29
C THR A 266 -8.20 1.70 21.79
N VAL A 267 -8.07 1.49 20.48
CA VAL A 267 -6.80 1.17 19.82
C VAL A 267 -6.15 2.43 19.29
N VAL A 268 -6.93 3.26 18.62
CA VAL A 268 -6.45 4.51 18.01
C VAL A 268 -7.64 5.46 17.81
N SER A 269 -7.39 6.76 17.87
CA SER A 269 -8.36 7.75 17.39
C SER A 269 -7.73 8.62 16.31
N THR A 270 -8.58 9.10 15.37
CA THR A 270 -8.17 9.96 14.26
C THR A 270 -8.96 11.27 14.33
N ASP A 271 -8.31 12.37 13.93
CA ASP A 271 -8.92 13.70 13.84
C ASP A 271 -8.32 14.45 12.65
N GLY A 272 -9.09 15.32 12.00
CA GLY A 272 -8.61 16.09 10.86
C GLY A 272 -9.52 17.24 10.49
N ARG A 273 -8.97 18.23 9.76
CA ARG A 273 -9.65 19.47 9.40
C ARG A 273 -11.06 19.26 8.83
N ASN A 274 -11.21 18.32 7.90
CA ASN A 274 -12.48 17.99 7.23
C ASN A 274 -12.87 16.54 7.50
N ARG A 275 -12.42 15.98 8.62
CA ARG A 275 -12.70 14.63 9.07
C ARG A 275 -13.09 14.70 10.54
N PRO A 276 -14.32 14.27 10.90
CA PRO A 276 -14.71 14.23 12.30
C PRO A 276 -13.83 13.23 13.06
N LYS A 277 -13.62 13.51 14.34
CA LYS A 277 -12.92 12.58 15.23
C LYS A 277 -13.59 11.20 15.17
N ARG A 278 -12.79 10.17 14.94
CA ARG A 278 -13.22 8.76 14.97
C ARG A 278 -12.38 8.00 15.97
N VAL A 279 -13.03 7.12 16.72
CA VAL A 279 -12.38 6.21 17.67
C VAL A 279 -12.52 4.80 17.13
N PHE A 280 -11.42 4.08 17.08
CA PHE A 280 -11.37 2.67 16.70
C PHE A 280 -11.07 1.87 17.96
N GLU A 281 -11.97 0.97 18.29
CA GLU A 281 -11.88 0.12 19.46
C GLU A 281 -11.45 -1.30 19.08
N ALA A 282 -10.91 -2.01 20.06
CA ALA A 282 -10.62 -3.43 19.93
C ALA A 282 -11.92 -4.21 19.69
N THR A 283 -11.85 -5.22 18.82
CA THR A 283 -13.02 -5.99 18.37
C THR A 283 -13.35 -7.19 19.25
N GLY A 284 -12.58 -7.41 20.31
CA GLY A 284 -12.69 -8.60 21.17
C GLY A 284 -11.93 -9.80 20.63
N ASP A 285 -12.08 -10.94 21.32
CA ASP A 285 -11.45 -12.22 20.96
C ASP A 285 -9.91 -12.21 21.06
N ALA A 286 -9.37 -11.47 22.03
CA ALA A 286 -7.95 -11.46 22.31
C ALA A 286 -7.44 -12.81 22.85
N ILE A 287 -6.16 -13.11 22.62
CA ILE A 287 -5.49 -14.21 23.32
C ILE A 287 -5.54 -13.96 24.83
N LYS A 288 -5.42 -15.04 25.64
CA LYS A 288 -5.49 -14.95 27.08
C LYS A 288 -4.56 -13.89 27.65
N GLY A 289 -5.05 -13.10 28.60
CA GLY A 289 -4.32 -11.97 29.16
C GLY A 289 -3.07 -12.34 29.96
N ASP A 290 -2.98 -13.57 30.45
CA ASP A 290 -1.83 -14.12 31.16
C ASP A 290 -0.65 -14.55 30.25
N ILE A 291 -0.87 -14.58 28.92
CA ILE A 291 0.20 -14.85 27.96
C ILE A 291 1.02 -13.57 27.77
N PRO A 292 2.33 -13.55 28.13
CA PRO A 292 3.19 -12.39 27.92
C PRO A 292 3.30 -12.00 26.46
N VAL A 293 3.24 -10.71 26.18
CA VAL A 293 3.47 -10.15 24.83
C VAL A 293 4.59 -9.12 24.89
N VAL A 294 5.46 -9.18 23.92
CA VAL A 294 6.53 -8.21 23.68
C VAL A 294 6.39 -7.70 22.25
N VAL A 295 6.49 -6.40 22.05
CA VAL A 295 6.58 -5.79 20.72
C VAL A 295 8.03 -5.37 20.45
N LEU A 296 8.62 -5.93 19.40
CA LEU A 296 9.99 -5.61 19.00
C LEU A 296 9.95 -4.60 17.85
N VAL A 297 10.57 -3.43 18.06
CA VAL A 297 10.52 -2.28 17.15
C VAL A 297 11.90 -1.69 16.85
N ASN A 298 11.99 -0.95 15.76
CA ASN A 298 13.17 -0.13 15.46
C ASN A 298 12.77 1.23 14.85
N ARG A 299 13.77 2.03 14.47
CA ARG A 299 13.57 3.37 13.88
C ARG A 299 12.76 3.40 12.59
N ASP A 300 12.60 2.26 11.93
CA ASP A 300 11.85 2.11 10.68
C ASP A 300 10.45 1.51 10.90
N SER A 301 10.09 1.20 12.16
CA SER A 301 8.71 0.89 12.56
C SER A 301 7.91 2.18 12.54
N ALA A 302 6.89 2.28 11.64
CA ALA A 302 6.17 3.52 11.40
C ALA A 302 4.66 3.32 11.23
N SER A 303 3.87 4.38 11.42
CA SER A 303 2.43 4.42 11.09
C SER A 303 1.63 3.30 11.77
N ALA A 304 1.03 2.35 11.03
CA ALA A 304 0.28 1.22 11.57
C ALA A 304 1.07 0.41 12.61
N SER A 305 2.39 0.24 12.41
CA SER A 305 3.27 -0.37 13.41
C SER A 305 3.30 0.42 14.72
N GLU A 306 3.28 1.75 14.63
CA GLU A 306 3.26 2.62 15.81
C GLU A 306 1.88 2.63 16.47
N ILE A 307 0.80 2.48 15.70
CA ILE A 307 -0.56 2.31 16.24
C ILE A 307 -0.63 1.05 17.10
N VAL A 308 -0.22 -0.11 16.56
CA VAL A 308 -0.20 -1.38 17.32
C VAL A 308 0.71 -1.26 18.53
N THR A 309 1.93 -0.76 18.36
CA THR A 309 2.89 -0.61 19.47
C THR A 309 2.35 0.30 20.57
N GLY A 310 1.79 1.46 20.18
CA GLY A 310 1.22 2.43 21.12
C GLY A 310 -0.03 1.91 21.82
N ALA A 311 -0.89 1.20 21.09
CA ALA A 311 -2.07 0.58 21.69
C ALA A 311 -1.68 -0.48 22.74
N LEU A 312 -0.77 -1.38 22.40
CA LEU A 312 -0.33 -2.43 23.34
C LEU A 312 0.44 -1.87 24.54
N GLN A 313 1.25 -0.81 24.33
CA GLN A 313 1.97 -0.14 25.43
C GLN A 313 0.99 0.63 26.35
N ASP A 314 0.07 1.42 25.80
CA ASP A 314 -0.87 2.24 26.56
C ASP A 314 -1.91 1.38 27.35
N HIS A 315 -2.16 0.16 26.91
CA HIS A 315 -2.98 -0.83 27.64
C HIS A 315 -2.19 -1.71 28.62
N ASP A 316 -0.90 -1.44 28.84
CA ASP A 316 0.01 -2.28 29.64
C ASP A 316 0.02 -3.76 29.18
N ARG A 317 -0.41 -4.01 27.93
CA ARG A 317 -0.55 -5.35 27.38
C ARG A 317 0.77 -5.96 26.95
N ALA A 318 1.68 -5.13 26.44
CA ALA A 318 2.99 -5.56 25.96
C ALA A 318 4.10 -4.65 26.48
N GLU A 319 5.28 -5.23 26.66
CA GLU A 319 6.53 -4.48 26.83
C GLU A 319 7.16 -4.21 25.47
N VAL A 320 7.52 -2.97 25.20
CA VAL A 320 8.14 -2.56 23.95
C VAL A 320 9.66 -2.67 24.04
N VAL A 321 10.26 -3.48 23.19
CA VAL A 321 11.70 -3.74 23.14
C VAL A 321 12.28 -3.18 21.83
N GLY A 322 13.48 -2.62 21.87
CA GLY A 322 14.18 -2.18 20.67
C GLY A 322 14.67 -0.75 20.72
N THR A 323 14.46 -0.02 19.65
CA THR A 323 14.81 1.41 19.56
C THR A 323 13.57 2.25 19.33
N ARG A 324 13.70 3.57 19.52
CA ARG A 324 12.60 4.52 19.25
C ARG A 324 12.09 4.37 17.82
N THR A 325 10.77 4.37 17.65
CA THR A 325 10.10 4.24 16.35
C THR A 325 10.21 5.50 15.50
N PHE A 326 9.65 5.48 14.30
CA PHE A 326 9.80 6.55 13.30
C PHE A 326 9.16 7.88 13.72
N GLY A 327 7.96 7.87 14.28
CA GLY A 327 7.22 9.08 14.65
C GLY A 327 6.35 9.64 13.52
N LYS A 328 5.59 8.78 12.82
CA LYS A 328 4.57 9.23 11.86
C LYS A 328 3.24 9.39 12.60
N GLY A 329 2.79 10.62 12.80
CA GLY A 329 1.55 10.94 13.54
C GLY A 329 0.37 11.34 12.65
N VAL A 330 0.50 11.23 11.33
CA VAL A 330 -0.52 11.60 10.35
C VAL A 330 -0.97 10.41 9.51
N PHE A 331 -2.21 10.49 9.01
CA PHE A 331 -2.73 9.50 8.08
C PHE A 331 -3.17 10.14 6.76
N GLN A 332 -3.08 9.35 5.71
CA GLN A 332 -3.46 9.72 4.36
C GLN A 332 -4.76 9.02 3.96
N GLU A 333 -5.46 9.64 3.04
CA GLU A 333 -6.53 9.00 2.27
C GLU A 333 -6.16 9.01 0.79
N VAL A 334 -6.32 7.85 0.19
CA VAL A 334 -6.14 7.69 -1.26
C VAL A 334 -7.45 8.02 -1.96
N ARG A 335 -7.37 8.90 -2.97
CA ARG A 335 -8.50 9.25 -3.82
C ARG A 335 -8.13 9.04 -5.27
N GLU A 336 -8.80 8.10 -5.91
CA GLU A 336 -8.65 7.83 -7.34
C GLU A 336 -9.15 9.01 -8.18
N LEU A 337 -8.46 9.27 -9.28
CA LEU A 337 -8.75 10.31 -10.25
C LEU A 337 -9.24 9.70 -11.57
N GLU A 338 -9.93 10.50 -12.38
CA GLU A 338 -10.50 10.05 -13.66
C GLU A 338 -9.47 9.55 -14.68
N ASN A 339 -8.22 10.03 -14.58
CA ASN A 339 -7.12 9.54 -15.42
C ASN A 339 -6.57 8.16 -15.00
N GLY A 340 -7.16 7.53 -13.96
CA GLY A 340 -6.71 6.26 -13.40
C GLY A 340 -5.51 6.38 -12.45
N GLY A 341 -5.01 7.59 -12.22
CA GLY A 341 -4.05 7.89 -11.14
C GLY A 341 -4.74 8.12 -9.81
N ALA A 342 -3.97 8.47 -8.77
CA ALA A 342 -4.55 8.74 -7.44
C ALA A 342 -3.77 9.81 -6.68
N LEU A 343 -4.49 10.51 -5.80
CA LEU A 343 -3.92 11.36 -4.78
C LEU A 343 -3.90 10.61 -3.45
N ASP A 344 -2.75 10.50 -2.83
CA ASP A 344 -2.56 10.06 -1.45
C ASP A 344 -2.25 11.29 -0.61
N ILE A 345 -3.25 11.80 0.10
CA ILE A 345 -3.19 13.12 0.76
C ILE A 345 -3.34 12.98 2.26
N THR A 346 -2.47 13.63 3.02
CA THR A 346 -2.61 13.76 4.47
C THR A 346 -3.89 14.53 4.81
N VAL A 347 -4.81 13.85 5.48
CA VAL A 347 -6.14 14.39 5.81
C VAL A 347 -6.36 14.56 7.31
N GLY A 348 -5.46 14.04 8.14
CA GLY A 348 -5.58 14.15 9.59
C GLY A 348 -4.43 13.49 10.35
N GLU A 349 -4.60 13.48 11.66
CA GLU A 349 -3.66 12.94 12.63
C GLU A 349 -4.28 11.75 13.37
N TYR A 350 -3.44 10.87 13.88
CA TYR A 350 -3.89 9.81 14.76
C TYR A 350 -3.23 9.90 16.14
N PHE A 351 -3.95 9.38 17.14
CA PHE A 351 -3.59 9.44 18.55
C PHE A 351 -3.70 8.05 19.16
N THR A 352 -2.75 7.71 20.01
CA THR A 352 -2.78 6.48 20.79
C THR A 352 -3.91 6.52 21.84
N PRO A 353 -4.23 5.41 22.51
CA PRO A 353 -5.25 5.38 23.58
C PRO A 353 -5.05 6.44 24.66
N SER A 354 -3.81 6.72 25.05
CA SER A 354 -3.46 7.77 26.02
C SER A 354 -3.51 9.20 25.45
N GLY A 355 -3.90 9.38 24.19
CA GLY A 355 -4.00 10.68 23.54
C GLY A 355 -2.68 11.23 22.99
N ARG A 356 -1.62 10.44 22.92
CA ARG A 356 -0.33 10.86 22.34
C ARG A 356 -0.40 10.94 20.81
N ASN A 357 -0.04 12.06 20.22
CA ASN A 357 0.30 12.14 18.80
C ASN A 357 1.80 11.89 18.63
N LEU A 358 2.16 10.87 17.86
CA LEU A 358 3.55 10.42 17.70
C LEU A 358 4.35 11.30 16.75
N GLY A 359 3.68 12.08 15.90
CA GLY A 359 4.28 13.05 14.98
C GLY A 359 4.57 14.42 15.60
N GLY A 360 4.00 14.71 16.78
CA GLY A 360 4.15 16.02 17.43
C GLY A 360 3.41 17.15 16.72
N GLY A 361 2.42 16.81 15.87
CA GLY A 361 1.59 17.74 15.08
C GLY A 361 2.08 17.93 13.64
N GLY A 362 1.16 17.68 12.70
CA GLY A 362 1.37 17.86 11.27
C GLY A 362 2.26 16.84 10.58
N PRO A 363 2.59 17.06 9.28
CA PRO A 363 3.25 16.09 8.42
C PRO A 363 4.79 16.02 8.62
N LYS A 364 5.24 16.15 9.85
CA LYS A 364 6.65 16.08 10.22
C LYS A 364 6.98 14.76 10.89
N ARG A 365 8.25 14.41 10.92
CA ARG A 365 8.73 13.30 11.74
C ARG A 365 8.74 13.75 13.20
N GLY A 366 8.00 13.02 14.04
CA GLY A 366 7.87 13.31 15.46
C GLY A 366 8.78 12.48 16.35
N ALA A 367 8.38 12.38 17.61
CA ALA A 367 9.16 11.68 18.64
C ALA A 367 9.09 10.15 18.53
N GLY A 368 8.00 9.60 17.95
CA GLY A 368 7.77 8.17 17.92
C GLY A 368 7.53 7.57 19.32
N ILE A 369 7.45 6.24 19.38
CA ILE A 369 7.31 5.50 20.64
C ILE A 369 8.69 5.21 21.22
N THR A 370 8.86 5.51 22.49
CA THR A 370 10.05 5.12 23.26
C THR A 370 9.87 3.70 23.75
N PRO A 371 10.82 2.78 23.48
CA PRO A 371 10.74 1.43 24.01
C PRO A 371 10.96 1.41 25.54
N ASP A 372 10.32 0.45 26.19
CA ASP A 372 10.47 0.20 27.63
C ASP A 372 11.83 -0.45 27.93
N VAL A 373 12.30 -1.31 27.00
CA VAL A 373 13.61 -1.96 27.06
C VAL A 373 14.40 -1.62 25.81
N LYS A 374 15.50 -0.91 25.98
CA LYS A 374 16.39 -0.57 24.86
C LYS A 374 17.18 -1.79 24.42
N ALA A 375 17.09 -2.13 23.13
CA ALA A 375 17.87 -3.20 22.50
C ALA A 375 18.31 -2.77 21.11
N LEU A 376 19.55 -3.12 20.75
CA LEU A 376 20.20 -2.79 19.49
C LEU A 376 20.91 -4.02 18.98
N ASP A 377 20.89 -4.22 17.69
CA ASP A 377 21.73 -5.20 17.02
C ASP A 377 23.14 -4.63 16.87
N ASN A 378 24.13 -5.50 16.90
CA ASN A 378 25.52 -5.17 16.64
C ASN A 378 25.87 -5.57 15.21
N ASP A 379 26.04 -4.59 14.34
CA ASP A 379 26.35 -4.80 12.91
C ASP A 379 27.62 -5.66 12.64
N LYS A 380 28.46 -5.86 13.70
CA LYS A 380 29.67 -6.67 13.60
C LYS A 380 29.43 -8.16 13.88
N THR A 381 28.24 -8.53 14.31
CA THR A 381 27.87 -9.93 14.60
C THR A 381 26.83 -10.43 13.61
N LYS A 382 26.66 -11.76 13.53
CA LYS A 382 25.55 -12.39 12.80
C LYS A 382 24.35 -12.72 13.70
N ARG A 383 24.41 -12.28 14.99
CA ARG A 383 23.36 -12.52 15.96
C ARG A 383 22.33 -11.43 15.83
N ASP A 384 21.11 -11.76 16.19
CA ASP A 384 19.99 -10.83 16.35
C ASP A 384 19.85 -10.54 17.86
N GLU A 385 20.70 -9.64 18.36
CA GLU A 385 20.76 -9.35 19.80
C GLU A 385 19.48 -8.72 20.31
N ALA A 386 18.82 -7.90 19.48
CA ALA A 386 17.56 -7.26 19.85
C ALA A 386 16.43 -8.31 19.98
N LEU A 387 16.39 -9.31 19.10
CA LEU A 387 15.45 -10.43 19.22
C LEU A 387 15.77 -11.29 20.45
N ASP A 388 17.04 -11.57 20.73
CA ASP A 388 17.44 -12.30 21.93
C ASP A 388 16.99 -11.59 23.23
N VAL A 389 17.05 -10.25 23.27
CA VAL A 389 16.53 -9.45 24.39
C VAL A 389 15.01 -9.56 24.47
N ALA A 390 14.29 -9.43 23.34
CA ALA A 390 12.84 -9.52 23.31
C ALA A 390 12.33 -10.88 23.79
N VAL A 391 12.97 -11.98 23.33
CA VAL A 391 12.62 -13.35 23.77
C VAL A 391 12.83 -13.53 25.26
N ARG A 392 13.98 -13.09 25.81
CA ARG A 392 14.23 -13.14 27.28
C ARG A 392 13.26 -12.26 28.08
N THR A 393 12.86 -11.12 27.52
CA THR A 393 11.85 -10.26 28.15
C THR A 393 10.50 -10.97 28.24
N ALA A 394 10.08 -11.67 27.18
CA ALA A 394 8.85 -12.47 27.20
C ALA A 394 8.90 -13.61 28.25
N VAL A 395 10.06 -14.26 28.41
CA VAL A 395 10.26 -15.29 29.46
C VAL A 395 10.12 -14.70 30.86
N ARG A 396 10.76 -13.56 31.14
CA ARG A 396 10.67 -12.89 32.46
C ARG A 396 9.26 -12.47 32.82
N ARG A 397 8.43 -12.10 31.86
CA ARG A 397 7.01 -11.75 32.08
C ARG A 397 6.13 -12.98 32.32
N HIS A 398 6.59 -14.16 31.94
CA HIS A 398 5.87 -15.43 32.20
C HIS A 398 6.14 -15.96 33.61
N ALA A 399 7.33 -15.73 34.16
CA ALA A 399 7.74 -16.16 35.49
C ALA A 399 7.08 -15.34 36.60
#